data_a19eb6fd907ae008d8f27eaa626053c4
#
_entry.id   a19eb6fd907ae008d8f27eaa626053c4
#
_cell.length_a   1.000
_cell.length_b   1.000
_cell.length_c   1.000
_cell.angle_alpha   90.00
_cell.angle_beta   90.00
_cell.angle_gamma   90.00
#
_symmetry.space_group_name_H-M   'P 1'
#
loop_
_entity.id
_entity.type
_entity.pdbx_description
1 polymer ?
#
loop_
_entity_poly.entity_id
_entity_poly.type
_entity_poly.pdbx_seq_one_letter_code
_entity_poly.pdbx_strand_id
1 'polypeptide(L)'
;MSAAEWQTKATELDRKLVKQQNVFIKVKASQTAATHASFVVAYNIAKQSKSFCDGEFVKQCMLDVADQVCPEQRKKFEEVSLSRRTVARRIEAIDEDLTAQLKKRVPSFQLFSLALDESTDIDDTAQLLIFVRGISENFKITEELLSMESMKDTTTGEYIFECVENALHKMQLPWQKMASVTTDGCPSLTGKKVGLLKRLGDRVTEVDCTRELIFLHCIIHQEVLCKSVLDMKHVVDPVVKIVNFIRARGLNHRQFITLLKDCGCDHSDVLYHTAVRWLSLGKVLRRVWDLKTEILLFLEMKGKQTEYPQLRKSEWLSDLAFAIDIFEHMNELNTRLQGKGTFAHEMYSTVKAFQVKLKLFSRQLSQNIITHFPTLETMASQIMSTEKYTNMISALENEFARRFADFQKLAAEFAILSSPFTTDFEKAPDALQLELIDLQCDSTLKEIFQTESIDKFYASLNESKFANLRKMATKLLVLFGSTYICEQTFSTMNINKSKLRSNLTDVHVQSLLRISTSDMQPQFKQLVDNFDRPQMSH
;
A
#
# COMPACT_ATOMS: atom_id res chain seq x y z
N MET A 1 77.53 22.82 0.18
CA MET A 1 76.81 21.61 -0.29
C MET A 1 77.08 21.44 -1.78
N SER A 2 77.58 20.27 -2.16
CA SER A 2 77.80 19.93 -3.58
C SER A 2 76.48 19.65 -4.31
N ALA A 3 76.51 19.68 -5.61
CA ALA A 3 75.32 19.38 -6.43
C ALA A 3 74.73 17.97 -6.14
N ALA A 4 75.64 16.99 -5.82
CA ALA A 4 75.24 15.65 -5.42
C ALA A 4 74.56 15.59 -4.06
N GLU A 5 74.94 16.41 -3.09
CA GLU A 5 74.28 16.50 -1.77
C GLU A 5 72.89 17.13 -1.87
N TRP A 6 72.75 18.10 -2.76
CA TRP A 6 71.44 18.71 -3.06
C TRP A 6 70.46 17.70 -3.71
N GLN A 7 70.98 16.89 -4.62
CA GLN A 7 70.16 15.87 -5.32
C GLN A 7 69.72 14.75 -4.36
N THR A 8 70.61 14.31 -3.46
CA THR A 8 70.28 13.34 -2.42
C THR A 8 69.25 13.86 -1.43
N LYS A 9 69.35 15.14 -1.03
CA LYS A 9 68.41 15.78 -0.10
C LYS A 9 67.06 16.02 -0.75
N ALA A 10 66.99 16.37 -2.04
CA ALA A 10 65.77 16.51 -2.81
C ALA A 10 65.04 15.17 -2.94
N THR A 11 65.74 14.07 -3.24
CA THR A 11 65.17 12.72 -3.31
C THR A 11 64.65 12.22 -1.96
N GLU A 12 65.33 12.56 -0.86
CA GLU A 12 64.88 12.23 0.49
C GLU A 12 63.62 13.00 0.89
N LEU A 13 63.51 14.29 0.52
CA LEU A 13 62.32 15.13 0.71
C LEU A 13 61.14 14.63 -0.10
N ASP A 14 61.35 14.29 -1.36
CA ASP A 14 60.30 13.69 -2.22
C ASP A 14 59.78 12.37 -1.63
N ARG A 15 60.68 11.52 -1.14
CA ARG A 15 60.30 10.25 -0.49
C ARG A 15 59.52 10.47 0.79
N LYS A 16 59.81 11.51 1.58
CA LYS A 16 59.04 11.90 2.77
C LYS A 16 57.69 12.46 2.39
N LEU A 17 57.58 13.32 1.36
CA LEU A 17 56.34 13.86 0.84
C LEU A 17 55.40 12.77 0.32
N VAL A 18 55.94 11.84 -0.49
CA VAL A 18 55.14 10.69 -1.00
C VAL A 18 54.65 9.79 0.15
N LYS A 19 55.48 9.56 1.19
CA LYS A 19 55.03 8.83 2.38
C LYS A 19 53.90 9.56 3.12
N GLN A 20 54.00 10.87 3.31
CA GLN A 20 52.94 11.68 3.93
C GLN A 20 51.69 11.68 3.08
N GLN A 21 51.76 11.89 1.78
CA GLN A 21 50.63 11.82 0.87
C GLN A 21 49.92 10.46 0.94
N ASN A 22 50.68 9.35 0.94
CA ASN A 22 50.12 8.00 1.06
C ASN A 22 49.40 7.77 2.41
N VAL A 23 49.88 8.37 3.51
CA VAL A 23 49.20 8.32 4.80
C VAL A 23 47.89 9.08 4.74
N PHE A 24 47.89 10.31 4.18
CA PHE A 24 46.66 11.09 4.01
C PHE A 24 45.62 10.39 3.11
N ILE A 25 46.08 9.78 2.01
CA ILE A 25 45.19 9.02 1.11
C ILE A 25 44.55 7.82 1.84
N LYS A 26 45.36 7.08 2.65
CA LYS A 26 44.83 5.95 3.45
C LYS A 26 43.83 6.38 4.52
N VAL A 27 44.14 7.47 5.24
CA VAL A 27 43.23 8.00 6.26
C VAL A 27 41.89 8.48 5.62
N LYS A 28 41.99 9.20 4.52
CA LYS A 28 40.79 9.65 3.78
C LYS A 28 39.98 8.45 3.27
N ALA A 29 40.60 7.43 2.72
CA ALA A 29 39.92 6.21 2.26
C ALA A 29 39.23 5.46 3.42
N SER A 30 39.82 5.41 4.61
CA SER A 30 39.20 4.82 5.80
C SER A 30 38.00 5.60 6.25
N GLN A 31 38.08 6.94 6.33
CA GLN A 31 36.97 7.81 6.68
C GLN A 31 35.81 7.71 5.68
N THR A 32 36.09 7.71 4.38
CA THR A 32 35.12 7.53 3.32
C THR A 32 34.39 6.18 3.46
N ALA A 33 35.10 5.10 3.73
CA ALA A 33 34.53 3.77 3.97
C ALA A 33 33.64 3.74 5.23
N ALA A 34 34.09 4.35 6.33
CA ALA A 34 33.32 4.44 7.57
C ALA A 34 32.04 5.29 7.39
N THR A 35 32.12 6.39 6.64
CA THR A 35 30.97 7.23 6.29
C THR A 35 29.98 6.45 5.43
N HIS A 36 30.46 5.71 4.43
CA HIS A 36 29.61 4.86 3.59
C HIS A 36 28.88 3.79 4.43
N ALA A 37 29.60 3.09 5.31
CA ALA A 37 29.03 2.10 6.22
C ALA A 37 27.94 2.74 7.13
N SER A 38 28.19 3.95 7.62
CA SER A 38 27.23 4.71 8.43
C SER A 38 25.93 4.98 7.65
N PHE A 39 26.00 5.35 6.36
CA PHE A 39 24.82 5.53 5.50
C PHE A 39 24.05 4.22 5.26
N VAL A 40 24.76 3.13 4.97
CA VAL A 40 24.13 1.81 4.75
C VAL A 40 23.39 1.34 6.00
N VAL A 41 23.98 1.47 7.19
CA VAL A 41 23.32 1.11 8.45
C VAL A 41 22.12 2.01 8.72
N ALA A 42 22.24 3.33 8.53
CA ALA A 42 21.13 4.26 8.72
C ALA A 42 19.96 3.97 7.76
N TYR A 43 20.26 3.63 6.49
CA TYR A 43 19.25 3.19 5.52
C TYR A 43 18.52 1.93 5.99
N ASN A 44 19.24 0.93 6.49
CA ASN A 44 18.64 -0.31 6.99
C ASN A 44 17.78 -0.06 8.24
N ILE A 45 18.23 0.81 9.14
CA ILE A 45 17.44 1.25 10.31
C ILE A 45 16.11 1.87 9.87
N ALA A 46 16.15 2.79 8.91
CA ALA A 46 14.96 3.44 8.36
C ALA A 46 14.05 2.45 7.62
N LYS A 47 14.62 1.61 6.75
CA LYS A 47 13.87 0.62 5.94
C LYS A 47 13.12 -0.39 6.81
N GLN A 48 13.66 -0.72 7.99
CA GLN A 48 13.07 -1.65 8.96
C GLN A 48 12.28 -0.94 10.08
N SER A 49 12.02 0.36 9.95
CA SER A 49 11.26 1.15 10.95
C SER A 49 11.85 1.04 12.37
N LYS A 50 13.18 0.91 12.49
CA LYS A 50 13.88 0.85 13.76
C LYS A 50 14.12 2.25 14.34
N SER A 51 14.41 2.32 15.66
CA SER A 51 14.72 3.59 16.32
C SER A 51 16.07 4.16 15.87
N PHE A 52 16.20 5.47 15.82
CA PHE A 52 17.51 6.11 15.57
C PHE A 52 18.55 5.74 16.63
N CYS A 53 18.13 5.42 17.87
CA CYS A 53 19.00 4.94 18.94
C CYS A 53 19.53 3.52 18.67
N ASP A 54 18.88 2.73 17.83
CA ASP A 54 19.35 1.39 17.48
C ASP A 54 20.70 1.44 16.73
N GLY A 55 21.09 2.61 16.21
CA GLY A 55 22.44 2.83 15.67
C GLY A 55 23.55 2.54 16.67
N GLU A 56 23.37 2.93 17.93
CA GLU A 56 24.35 2.68 19.00
C GLU A 56 24.43 1.18 19.35
N PHE A 57 23.28 0.50 19.41
CA PHE A 57 23.21 -0.94 19.59
C PHE A 57 23.89 -1.69 18.43
N VAL A 58 23.58 -1.31 17.18
CA VAL A 58 24.22 -1.92 15.98
C VAL A 58 25.73 -1.69 16.01
N LYS A 59 26.19 -0.48 16.41
CA LYS A 59 27.61 -0.17 16.58
C LYS A 59 28.29 -1.13 17.56
N GLN A 60 27.67 -1.36 18.72
CA GLN A 60 28.21 -2.28 19.73
C GLN A 60 28.29 -3.71 19.18
N CYS A 61 27.23 -4.21 18.53
CA CYS A 61 27.27 -5.52 17.88
C CYS A 61 28.39 -5.65 16.85
N MET A 62 28.63 -4.60 16.04
CA MET A 62 29.73 -4.60 15.06
C MET A 62 31.09 -4.69 15.73
N LEU A 63 31.30 -4.00 16.85
CA LEU A 63 32.56 -4.04 17.60
C LEU A 63 32.79 -5.41 18.25
N ASP A 64 31.77 -5.97 18.87
CA ASP A 64 31.83 -7.28 19.52
C ASP A 64 32.13 -8.39 18.50
N VAL A 65 31.51 -8.33 17.31
CA VAL A 65 31.83 -9.27 16.21
C VAL A 65 33.25 -9.07 15.69
N ALA A 66 33.71 -7.80 15.54
CA ALA A 66 35.04 -7.51 15.06
C ALA A 66 36.10 -8.04 16.01
N ASP A 67 35.87 -7.97 17.33
CA ASP A 67 36.79 -8.52 18.34
C ASP A 67 36.99 -10.03 18.20
N GLN A 68 36.00 -10.77 17.73
CA GLN A 68 36.09 -12.22 17.58
C GLN A 68 36.58 -12.65 16.20
N VAL A 69 36.18 -11.94 15.14
CA VAL A 69 36.38 -12.37 13.75
C VAL A 69 37.57 -11.69 13.10
N CYS A 70 37.84 -10.41 13.41
CA CYS A 70 38.88 -9.61 12.78
C CYS A 70 39.42 -8.52 13.74
N PRO A 71 40.05 -8.89 14.86
CA PRO A 71 40.48 -7.95 15.90
C PRO A 71 41.42 -6.85 15.38
N GLU A 72 42.24 -7.16 14.38
CA GLU A 72 43.16 -6.21 13.75
C GLU A 72 42.45 -5.09 12.99
N GLN A 73 41.17 -5.27 12.65
CA GLN A 73 40.37 -4.27 11.94
C GLN A 73 39.40 -3.51 12.84
N ARG A 74 39.31 -3.82 14.13
CA ARG A 74 38.40 -3.21 15.10
C ARG A 74 38.38 -1.68 14.99
N LYS A 75 39.53 -1.03 14.85
CA LYS A 75 39.63 0.44 14.72
C LYS A 75 38.83 1.02 13.56
N LYS A 76 38.68 0.29 12.44
CA LYS A 76 37.88 0.71 11.29
C LYS A 76 36.39 0.71 11.63
N PHE A 77 35.92 -0.26 12.44
CA PHE A 77 34.54 -0.28 12.92
C PHE A 77 34.27 0.81 13.94
N GLU A 78 35.28 1.18 14.77
CA GLU A 78 35.19 2.31 15.70
C GLU A 78 34.98 3.64 14.98
N GLU A 79 35.51 3.84 13.78
CA GLU A 79 35.35 5.04 12.96
C GLU A 79 33.91 5.21 12.40
N VAL A 80 33.09 4.13 12.33
CA VAL A 80 31.72 4.19 11.83
C VAL A 80 30.85 4.93 12.83
N SER A 81 30.40 6.14 12.53
CA SER A 81 29.54 6.96 13.38
C SER A 81 28.08 6.54 13.27
N LEU A 82 27.48 6.07 14.37
CA LEU A 82 26.09 5.59 14.45
C LEU A 82 25.35 6.15 15.68
N SER A 83 25.76 7.32 16.20
CA SER A 83 24.99 7.98 17.25
C SER A 83 23.58 8.34 16.73
N ARG A 84 22.60 8.44 17.64
CA ARG A 84 21.21 8.84 17.31
C ARG A 84 21.16 10.06 16.37
N ARG A 85 21.96 11.10 16.65
CA ARG A 85 22.03 12.31 15.84
C ARG A 85 22.64 12.08 14.46
N THR A 86 23.63 11.20 14.36
CA THR A 86 24.24 10.83 13.08
C THR A 86 23.26 10.05 12.21
N VAL A 87 22.59 9.05 12.79
CA VAL A 87 21.58 8.25 12.08
C VAL A 87 20.46 9.15 11.54
N ALA A 88 19.94 10.08 12.36
CA ALA A 88 18.90 11.02 11.91
C ALA A 88 19.36 11.84 10.69
N ARG A 89 20.55 12.46 10.77
CA ARG A 89 21.11 13.25 9.64
C ARG A 89 21.39 12.41 8.39
N ARG A 90 21.79 11.15 8.55
CA ARG A 90 21.96 10.23 7.39
C ARG A 90 20.63 9.92 6.72
N ILE A 91 19.58 9.70 7.51
CA ILE A 91 18.23 9.45 7.02
C ILE A 91 17.67 10.67 6.27
N GLU A 92 17.85 11.87 6.81
CA GLU A 92 17.48 13.12 6.13
C GLU A 92 18.20 13.26 4.77
N ALA A 93 19.52 13.04 4.74
CA ALA A 93 20.30 13.11 3.50
C ALA A 93 19.89 12.04 2.47
N ILE A 94 19.50 10.85 2.91
CA ILE A 94 18.96 9.79 2.05
C ILE A 94 17.59 10.22 1.47
N ASP A 95 16.72 10.82 2.28
CA ASP A 95 15.43 11.35 1.81
C ASP A 95 15.60 12.45 0.76
N GLU A 96 16.54 13.37 0.97
CA GLU A 96 16.91 14.40 0.00
C GLU A 96 17.42 13.81 -1.32
N ASP A 97 18.25 12.77 -1.26
CA ASP A 97 18.74 12.07 -2.45
C ASP A 97 17.60 11.39 -3.22
N LEU A 98 16.71 10.64 -2.54
CA LEU A 98 15.56 10.00 -3.16
C LEU A 98 14.61 11.04 -3.78
N THR A 99 14.37 12.16 -3.08
CA THR A 99 13.57 13.28 -3.57
C THR A 99 14.21 13.89 -4.84
N ALA A 100 15.50 14.09 -4.85
CA ALA A 100 16.24 14.60 -6.01
C ALA A 100 16.21 13.60 -7.19
N GLN A 101 16.29 12.30 -6.92
CA GLN A 101 16.15 11.26 -7.94
C GLN A 101 14.76 11.27 -8.56
N LEU A 102 13.68 11.39 -7.73
CA LEU A 102 12.32 11.51 -8.23
C LEU A 102 12.16 12.77 -9.10
N LYS A 103 12.65 13.91 -8.63
CA LYS A 103 12.60 15.18 -9.35
C LYS A 103 13.31 15.10 -10.72
N LYS A 104 14.40 14.34 -10.83
CA LYS A 104 15.08 14.08 -12.12
C LYS A 104 14.26 13.20 -13.07
N ARG A 105 13.36 12.34 -12.54
CA ARG A 105 12.50 11.47 -13.37
C ARG A 105 11.25 12.18 -13.88
N VAL A 106 10.72 13.14 -13.12
CA VAL A 106 9.48 13.87 -13.46
C VAL A 106 9.43 14.42 -14.90
N PRO A 107 10.48 15.04 -15.47
CA PRO A 107 10.46 15.51 -16.85
C PRO A 107 10.18 14.41 -17.89
N SER A 108 10.59 13.16 -17.60
CA SER A 108 10.38 12.01 -18.49
C SER A 108 8.95 11.48 -18.48
N PHE A 109 8.12 11.88 -17.53
CA PHE A 109 6.73 11.41 -17.44
C PHE A 109 5.92 11.94 -18.62
N GLN A 110 5.25 11.06 -19.32
CA GLN A 110 4.23 11.40 -20.31
C GLN A 110 2.92 11.77 -19.59
N LEU A 111 2.52 10.95 -18.64
CA LEU A 111 1.38 11.15 -17.76
C LEU A 111 1.76 10.77 -16.31
N PHE A 112 1.01 11.31 -15.36
CA PHE A 112 1.05 10.87 -13.97
C PHE A 112 -0.34 10.86 -13.34
N SER A 113 -0.50 10.07 -12.28
CA SER A 113 -1.70 10.02 -11.45
C SER A 113 -1.33 10.17 -9.98
N LEU A 114 -2.29 10.59 -9.16
CA LEU A 114 -2.13 10.72 -7.72
C LEU A 114 -3.02 9.71 -6.99
N ALA A 115 -2.50 9.17 -5.88
CA ALA A 115 -3.31 8.50 -4.86
C ALA A 115 -3.21 9.31 -3.57
N LEU A 116 -4.37 9.64 -2.99
CA LEU A 116 -4.48 10.46 -1.78
C LEU A 116 -5.32 9.72 -0.74
N ASP A 117 -4.84 9.78 0.49
CA ASP A 117 -5.55 9.22 1.64
C ASP A 117 -5.22 10.00 2.90
N GLU A 118 -6.19 10.09 3.82
CA GLU A 118 -6.09 10.84 5.08
C GLU A 118 -6.22 9.89 6.26
N SER A 119 -5.35 10.07 7.26
CA SER A 119 -5.46 9.34 8.52
C SER A 119 -4.98 10.20 9.67
N THR A 120 -5.48 9.92 10.87
CA THR A 120 -5.05 10.62 12.09
C THR A 120 -3.87 9.88 12.73
N ASP A 121 -2.83 10.61 13.10
CA ASP A 121 -1.71 10.07 13.84
C ASP A 121 -2.00 9.96 15.34
N ILE A 122 -1.01 9.50 16.12
CA ILE A 122 -1.16 9.27 17.57
C ILE A 122 -1.35 10.56 18.39
N ASP A 123 -1.00 11.71 17.82
CA ASP A 123 -1.15 13.02 18.45
C ASP A 123 -2.43 13.74 18.00
N ASP A 124 -3.40 12.99 17.44
CA ASP A 124 -4.67 13.45 16.86
C ASP A 124 -4.48 14.47 15.71
N THR A 125 -3.31 14.46 15.05
CA THR A 125 -3.07 15.31 13.88
C THR A 125 -3.45 14.55 12.61
N ALA A 126 -4.30 15.18 11.79
CA ALA A 126 -4.65 14.63 10.49
C ALA A 126 -3.43 14.70 9.54
N GLN A 127 -3.09 13.59 8.92
CA GLN A 127 -1.96 13.44 7.99
C GLN A 127 -2.50 13.06 6.61
N LEU A 128 -2.14 13.84 5.60
CA LEU A 128 -2.45 13.55 4.20
C LEU A 128 -1.22 12.91 3.53
N LEU A 129 -1.39 11.73 2.98
CA LEU A 129 -0.38 11.11 2.11
C LEU A 129 -0.73 11.34 0.65
N ILE A 130 0.27 11.74 -0.13
CA ILE A 130 0.17 11.96 -1.57
C ILE A 130 1.20 11.08 -2.24
N PHE A 131 0.74 10.07 -2.99
CA PHE A 131 1.58 9.24 -3.85
C PHE A 131 1.44 9.65 -5.30
N VAL A 132 2.52 9.55 -6.06
CA VAL A 132 2.54 9.75 -7.51
C VAL A 132 2.91 8.47 -8.22
N ARG A 133 2.17 8.14 -9.28
CA ARG A 133 2.56 7.13 -10.28
C ARG A 133 2.75 7.85 -11.60
N GLY A 134 3.99 7.86 -12.10
CA GLY A 134 4.35 8.42 -13.40
C GLY A 134 4.73 7.34 -14.39
N ILE A 135 4.42 7.54 -15.67
CA ILE A 135 4.79 6.65 -16.76
C ILE A 135 5.59 7.43 -17.82
N SER A 136 6.74 6.89 -18.20
CA SER A 136 7.58 7.47 -19.25
C SER A 136 7.16 6.98 -20.65
N GLU A 137 7.71 7.58 -21.71
CA GLU A 137 7.53 7.18 -23.10
C GLU A 137 7.85 5.70 -23.38
N ASN A 138 8.86 5.18 -22.66
CA ASN A 138 9.25 3.77 -22.71
C ASN A 138 8.46 2.89 -21.74
N PHE A 139 7.30 3.34 -21.29
CA PHE A 139 6.41 2.64 -20.36
C PHE A 139 7.05 2.28 -19.01
N LYS A 140 8.16 2.94 -18.66
CA LYS A 140 8.74 2.77 -17.32
C LYS A 140 7.86 3.45 -16.27
N ILE A 141 7.31 2.67 -15.37
CA ILE A 141 6.47 3.15 -14.27
C ILE A 141 7.36 3.52 -13.08
N THR A 142 7.04 4.64 -12.46
CA THR A 142 7.65 5.11 -11.21
C THR A 142 6.53 5.40 -10.22
N GLU A 143 6.55 4.76 -9.06
CA GLU A 143 5.56 4.94 -8.00
C GLU A 143 6.28 5.30 -6.70
N GLU A 144 6.02 6.52 -6.19
CA GLU A 144 6.78 7.07 -5.05
C GLU A 144 5.91 7.97 -4.17
N LEU A 145 6.28 8.08 -2.89
CA LEU A 145 5.69 9.06 -1.97
C LEU A 145 6.09 10.47 -2.44
N LEU A 146 5.10 11.25 -2.87
CA LEU A 146 5.31 12.64 -3.26
C LEU A 146 5.48 13.54 -2.04
N SER A 147 4.51 13.49 -1.11
CA SER A 147 4.51 14.29 0.11
C SER A 147 3.69 13.64 1.22
N MET A 148 4.00 14.01 2.47
CA MET A 148 3.15 13.84 3.64
C MET A 148 2.89 15.23 4.22
N GLU A 149 1.62 15.62 4.33
CA GLU A 149 1.22 16.95 4.80
C GLU A 149 0.45 16.83 6.10
N SER A 150 0.93 17.52 7.15
CA SER A 150 0.29 17.57 8.46
C SER A 150 -0.78 18.67 8.46
N MET A 151 -2.04 18.27 8.60
CA MET A 151 -3.19 19.19 8.61
C MET A 151 -3.57 19.50 10.06
N LYS A 152 -3.13 20.67 10.56
CA LYS A 152 -3.25 21.02 11.99
C LYS A 152 -4.60 21.60 12.39
N ASP A 153 -5.31 22.23 11.45
CA ASP A 153 -6.54 22.97 11.77
C ASP A 153 -7.78 22.35 11.14
N THR A 154 -7.84 22.27 9.82
CA THR A 154 -9.02 21.80 9.09
C THR A 154 -8.64 20.84 7.98
N THR A 155 -9.53 19.86 7.69
CA THR A 155 -9.40 18.92 6.58
C THR A 155 -10.38 19.27 5.46
N THR A 156 -10.49 20.57 5.13
CA THR A 156 -11.38 21.03 4.04
C THR A 156 -10.78 20.70 2.68
N GLY A 157 -11.64 20.50 1.69
CA GLY A 157 -11.23 20.25 0.30
C GLY A 157 -10.33 21.37 -0.27
N GLU A 158 -10.47 22.61 0.23
CA GLU A 158 -9.62 23.73 -0.15
C GLU A 158 -8.19 23.58 0.38
N TYR A 159 -8.06 23.32 1.68
CA TYR A 159 -6.74 23.12 2.28
C TYR A 159 -5.99 21.92 1.71
N ILE A 160 -6.73 20.82 1.47
CA ILE A 160 -6.15 19.64 0.80
C ILE A 160 -5.70 19.98 -0.63
N PHE A 161 -6.47 20.84 -1.35
CA PHE A 161 -6.08 21.29 -2.68
C PHE A 161 -4.76 22.10 -2.64
N GLU A 162 -4.61 23.01 -1.68
CA GLU A 162 -3.36 23.77 -1.48
C GLU A 162 -2.17 22.83 -1.20
N CYS A 163 -2.36 21.82 -0.35
CA CYS A 163 -1.33 20.80 -0.09
C CYS A 163 -0.91 20.08 -1.38
N VAL A 164 -1.87 19.67 -2.20
CA VAL A 164 -1.59 19.01 -3.49
C VAL A 164 -0.88 19.97 -4.45
N GLU A 165 -1.35 21.20 -4.59
CA GLU A 165 -0.74 22.22 -5.47
C GLU A 165 0.71 22.51 -5.06
N ASN A 166 0.97 22.67 -3.76
CA ASN A 166 2.32 22.86 -3.22
C ASN A 166 3.23 21.66 -3.51
N ALA A 167 2.72 20.42 -3.32
CA ALA A 167 3.47 19.21 -3.61
C ALA A 167 3.84 19.09 -5.10
N LEU A 168 2.88 19.38 -6.00
CA LEU A 168 3.12 19.40 -7.45
C LEU A 168 4.14 20.46 -7.84
N HIS A 169 4.02 21.68 -7.31
CA HIS A 169 4.94 22.78 -7.57
C HIS A 169 6.37 22.44 -7.08
N LYS A 170 6.52 21.96 -5.86
CA LYS A 170 7.81 21.54 -5.28
C LYS A 170 8.52 20.51 -6.17
N MET A 171 7.77 19.57 -6.74
CA MET A 171 8.30 18.51 -7.58
C MET A 171 8.30 18.86 -9.09
N GLN A 172 7.81 20.03 -9.46
CA GLN A 172 7.70 20.47 -10.86
C GLN A 172 6.86 19.56 -11.74
N LEU A 173 5.80 18.96 -11.16
CA LEU A 173 4.83 18.15 -11.89
C LEU A 173 3.82 19.05 -12.62
N PRO A 174 3.77 19.03 -13.97
CA PRO A 174 2.89 19.92 -14.72
C PRO A 174 1.45 19.41 -14.73
N TRP A 175 0.48 20.29 -14.45
CA TRP A 175 -0.95 20.00 -14.46
C TRP A 175 -1.44 19.32 -15.76
N GLN A 176 -0.85 19.69 -16.91
CA GLN A 176 -1.17 19.13 -18.22
C GLN A 176 -0.90 17.62 -18.32
N LYS A 177 -0.06 17.07 -17.47
CA LYS A 177 0.28 15.63 -17.49
C LYS A 177 -0.49 14.82 -16.44
N MET A 178 -1.35 15.45 -15.64
CA MET A 178 -2.17 14.73 -14.66
C MET A 178 -3.29 13.96 -15.38
N ALA A 179 -3.35 12.65 -15.19
CA ALA A 179 -4.31 11.77 -15.83
C ALA A 179 -5.46 11.38 -14.89
N SER A 180 -5.16 11.16 -13.62
CA SER A 180 -6.15 10.64 -12.66
C SER A 180 -5.81 11.00 -11.22
N VAL A 181 -6.85 11.03 -10.39
CA VAL A 181 -6.74 11.08 -8.92
C VAL A 181 -7.60 9.99 -8.32
N THR A 182 -7.02 9.22 -7.40
CA THR A 182 -7.69 8.15 -6.65
C THR A 182 -7.72 8.47 -5.17
N THR A 183 -8.90 8.37 -4.54
CA THR A 183 -9.12 8.68 -3.11
C THR A 183 -10.00 7.63 -2.44
N ASP A 184 -10.05 7.64 -1.10
CA ASP A 184 -10.95 6.79 -0.30
C ASP A 184 -12.44 7.17 -0.40
N GLY A 185 -12.72 8.38 -0.92
CA GLY A 185 -14.09 8.86 -1.14
C GLY A 185 -14.69 9.61 0.03
N CYS A 186 -13.90 10.07 1.00
CA CYS A 186 -14.42 10.89 2.11
C CYS A 186 -15.02 12.22 1.60
N PRO A 187 -15.97 12.84 2.36
CA PRO A 187 -16.69 14.02 1.89
C PRO A 187 -15.83 15.25 1.58
N SER A 188 -14.71 15.45 2.31
CA SER A 188 -13.75 16.53 2.06
C SER A 188 -13.08 16.40 0.69
N LEU A 189 -12.90 15.17 0.21
CA LEU A 189 -12.31 14.87 -1.10
C LEU A 189 -13.34 14.90 -2.22
N THR A 190 -14.52 14.27 -2.04
CA THR A 190 -15.51 14.00 -3.11
C THR A 190 -16.67 14.98 -3.19
N GLY A 191 -16.76 15.96 -2.28
CA GLY A 191 -17.87 16.93 -2.24
C GLY A 191 -18.05 17.66 -3.57
N LYS A 192 -19.27 17.57 -4.16
CA LYS A 192 -19.57 18.04 -5.52
C LYS A 192 -19.39 19.55 -5.74
N LYS A 193 -19.49 20.37 -4.69
CA LYS A 193 -19.42 21.83 -4.81
C LYS A 193 -18.06 22.40 -4.40
N VAL A 194 -17.45 21.87 -3.34
CA VAL A 194 -16.26 22.43 -2.68
C VAL A 194 -15.20 21.39 -2.36
N GLY A 195 -15.42 20.13 -2.73
CA GLY A 195 -14.46 19.04 -2.49
C GLY A 195 -13.21 19.18 -3.34
N LEU A 196 -12.15 18.49 -2.92
CA LEU A 196 -10.85 18.46 -3.61
C LEU A 196 -11.00 18.10 -5.09
N LEU A 197 -11.72 17.01 -5.41
CA LEU A 197 -11.83 16.50 -6.80
C LEU A 197 -12.42 17.54 -7.75
N LYS A 198 -13.41 18.32 -7.28
CA LYS A 198 -13.98 19.41 -8.08
C LYS A 198 -12.94 20.48 -8.38
N ARG A 199 -12.19 20.92 -7.37
CA ARG A 199 -11.13 21.94 -7.51
C ARG A 199 -10.00 21.48 -8.44
N LEU A 200 -9.58 20.21 -8.34
CA LEU A 200 -8.58 19.61 -9.22
C LEU A 200 -9.08 19.54 -10.67
N GLY A 201 -10.34 19.14 -10.87
CA GLY A 201 -10.96 19.09 -12.20
C GLY A 201 -11.02 20.48 -12.84
N ASP A 202 -11.47 21.50 -12.09
CA ASP A 202 -11.54 22.89 -12.55
C ASP A 202 -10.13 23.39 -12.94
N ARG A 203 -9.13 23.14 -12.10
CA ARG A 203 -7.75 23.56 -12.35
C ARG A 203 -7.15 22.91 -13.61
N VAL A 204 -7.39 21.62 -13.83
CA VAL A 204 -6.94 20.92 -15.05
C VAL A 204 -7.66 21.47 -16.28
N THR A 205 -8.96 21.75 -16.20
CA THR A 205 -9.76 22.32 -17.30
C THR A 205 -9.33 23.76 -17.63
N GLU A 206 -8.96 24.56 -16.63
CA GLU A 206 -8.39 25.91 -16.84
C GLU A 206 -7.07 25.87 -17.63
N VAL A 207 -6.25 24.84 -17.40
CA VAL A 207 -4.94 24.69 -18.06
C VAL A 207 -5.09 24.07 -19.46
N ASP A 208 -6.01 23.10 -19.61
CA ASP A 208 -6.31 22.42 -20.87
C ASP A 208 -7.79 21.99 -20.91
N CYS A 209 -8.61 22.79 -21.58
CA CYS A 209 -10.05 22.57 -21.68
C CYS A 209 -10.45 21.30 -22.45
N THR A 210 -9.51 20.66 -23.14
CA THR A 210 -9.74 19.41 -23.90
C THR A 210 -9.57 18.16 -23.03
N ARG A 211 -9.06 18.31 -21.81
CA ARG A 211 -8.74 17.19 -20.92
C ARG A 211 -9.79 17.00 -19.83
N GLU A 212 -10.21 15.76 -19.71
CA GLU A 212 -11.02 15.31 -18.58
C GLU A 212 -10.13 14.52 -17.61
N LEU A 213 -10.09 14.94 -16.34
CA LEU A 213 -9.38 14.26 -15.27
C LEU A 213 -10.22 13.05 -14.82
N ILE A 214 -9.60 11.88 -14.79
CA ILE A 214 -10.25 10.66 -14.32
C ILE A 214 -10.25 10.65 -12.79
N PHE A 215 -11.42 10.51 -12.18
CA PHE A 215 -11.57 10.32 -10.75
C PHE A 215 -11.96 8.88 -10.47
N LEU A 216 -11.18 8.21 -9.61
CA LEU A 216 -11.45 6.85 -9.16
C LEU A 216 -11.62 6.82 -7.64
N HIS A 217 -12.63 6.14 -7.18
CA HIS A 217 -12.71 5.74 -5.78
C HIS A 217 -11.87 4.50 -5.54
N CYS A 218 -11.12 4.49 -4.44
CA CYS A 218 -10.34 3.32 -4.01
C CYS A 218 -11.19 2.04 -4.07
N ILE A 219 -10.78 1.11 -4.92
CA ILE A 219 -11.53 -0.12 -5.20
C ILE A 219 -11.71 -0.96 -3.93
N ILE A 220 -10.70 -0.98 -3.04
CA ILE A 220 -10.72 -1.70 -1.77
C ILE A 220 -11.72 -1.05 -0.82
N HIS A 221 -11.71 0.29 -0.72
CA HIS A 221 -12.66 1.01 0.13
C HIS A 221 -14.10 0.83 -0.35
N GLN A 222 -14.34 0.89 -1.66
CA GLN A 222 -15.66 0.63 -2.25
C GLN A 222 -16.16 -0.79 -1.97
N GLU A 223 -15.27 -1.81 -2.03
CA GLU A 223 -15.58 -3.20 -1.66
C GLU A 223 -16.04 -3.30 -0.21
N VAL A 224 -15.31 -2.67 0.71
CA VAL A 224 -15.68 -2.65 2.13
C VAL A 224 -17.04 -1.99 2.34
N LEU A 225 -17.33 -0.90 1.65
CA LEU A 225 -18.62 -0.21 1.74
C LEU A 225 -19.79 -1.02 1.18
N CYS A 226 -19.56 -1.92 0.22
CA CYS A 226 -20.62 -2.80 -0.29
C CYS A 226 -21.22 -3.71 0.80
N LYS A 227 -20.45 -4.06 1.82
CA LYS A 227 -20.91 -4.91 2.95
C LYS A 227 -22.06 -4.30 3.74
N SER A 228 -22.22 -2.99 3.72
CA SER A 228 -23.24 -2.28 4.49
C SER A 228 -24.68 -2.66 4.11
N VAL A 229 -24.92 -3.19 2.91
CA VAL A 229 -26.26 -3.61 2.45
C VAL A 229 -26.64 -5.00 2.94
N LEU A 230 -25.72 -5.77 3.50
CA LEU A 230 -25.99 -7.14 3.98
C LEU A 230 -26.70 -7.16 5.33
N ASP A 231 -27.25 -6.16 5.86
CA ASP A 231 -27.98 -6.03 7.15
C ASP A 231 -27.87 -7.25 8.12
N MET A 232 -26.64 -7.59 8.48
CA MET A 232 -26.33 -8.73 9.36
C MET A 232 -26.14 -8.33 10.83
N LYS A 233 -26.65 -7.17 11.26
CA LYS A 233 -26.52 -6.69 12.64
C LYS A 233 -27.11 -7.68 13.66
N HIS A 234 -28.23 -8.31 13.31
CA HIS A 234 -28.87 -9.33 14.17
C HIS A 234 -27.99 -10.57 14.42
N VAL A 235 -26.98 -10.81 13.58
CA VAL A 235 -25.97 -11.86 13.75
C VAL A 235 -24.70 -11.30 14.41
N VAL A 236 -24.18 -10.20 13.89
CA VAL A 236 -22.90 -9.62 14.27
C VAL A 236 -22.91 -9.12 15.71
N ASP A 237 -23.96 -8.36 16.11
CA ASP A 237 -24.01 -7.75 17.44
C ASP A 237 -24.03 -8.80 18.57
N PRO A 238 -24.82 -9.89 18.50
CA PRO A 238 -24.73 -10.96 19.49
C PRO A 238 -23.35 -11.63 19.53
N VAL A 239 -22.75 -11.92 18.39
CA VAL A 239 -21.41 -12.53 18.33
C VAL A 239 -20.37 -11.63 19.00
N VAL A 240 -20.37 -10.33 18.68
CA VAL A 240 -19.45 -9.36 19.31
C VAL A 240 -19.68 -9.26 20.82
N LYS A 241 -20.95 -9.26 21.28
CA LYS A 241 -21.27 -9.27 22.72
C LYS A 241 -20.76 -10.51 23.42
N ILE A 242 -20.91 -11.70 22.81
CA ILE A 242 -20.39 -12.97 23.36
C ILE A 242 -18.86 -12.93 23.46
N VAL A 243 -18.17 -12.54 22.39
CA VAL A 243 -16.70 -12.44 22.39
C VAL A 243 -16.21 -11.45 23.45
N ASN A 244 -16.86 -10.28 23.55
CA ASN A 244 -16.54 -9.29 24.58
C ASN A 244 -16.82 -9.82 25.99
N PHE A 245 -17.91 -10.54 26.22
CA PHE A 245 -18.19 -11.14 27.52
C PHE A 245 -17.09 -12.14 27.93
N ILE A 246 -16.59 -12.93 27.01
CA ILE A 246 -15.51 -13.89 27.27
C ILE A 246 -14.20 -13.14 27.53
N ARG A 247 -13.83 -12.16 26.69
CA ARG A 247 -12.49 -11.54 26.67
C ARG A 247 -12.32 -10.31 27.55
N ALA A 248 -13.37 -9.51 27.77
CA ALA A 248 -13.25 -8.24 28.50
C ALA A 248 -12.89 -8.40 29.98
N ARG A 249 -13.15 -9.57 30.56
CA ARG A 249 -12.80 -9.90 31.96
C ARG A 249 -11.74 -10.99 31.98
N GLY A 250 -10.55 -10.68 32.48
CA GLY A 250 -9.42 -11.62 32.50
C GLY A 250 -9.73 -12.96 33.19
N LEU A 251 -10.65 -12.97 34.19
CA LEU A 251 -11.10 -14.19 34.80
C LEU A 251 -11.94 -15.06 33.84
N ASN A 252 -12.93 -14.48 33.17
CA ASN A 252 -13.75 -15.20 32.20
C ASN A 252 -12.88 -15.77 31.08
N HIS A 253 -11.94 -14.97 30.57
CA HIS A 253 -11.04 -15.39 29.52
C HIS A 253 -10.17 -16.60 29.92
N ARG A 254 -9.53 -16.55 31.11
CA ARG A 254 -8.75 -17.70 31.59
C ARG A 254 -9.60 -18.96 31.79
N GLN A 255 -10.81 -18.81 32.37
CA GLN A 255 -11.72 -19.94 32.57
C GLN A 255 -12.22 -20.51 31.23
N PHE A 256 -12.48 -19.69 30.23
CA PHE A 256 -12.83 -20.16 28.89
C PHE A 256 -11.68 -20.94 28.25
N ILE A 257 -10.44 -20.42 28.32
CA ILE A 257 -9.25 -21.13 27.81
C ILE A 257 -9.07 -22.49 28.51
N THR A 258 -9.30 -22.54 29.82
CA THR A 258 -9.25 -23.82 30.56
C THR A 258 -10.30 -24.80 30.06
N LEU A 259 -11.55 -24.33 29.90
CA LEU A 259 -12.64 -25.13 29.34
C LEU A 259 -12.30 -25.71 27.96
N LEU A 260 -11.75 -24.88 27.05
CA LEU A 260 -11.34 -25.35 25.72
C LEU A 260 -10.27 -26.44 25.77
N LYS A 261 -9.32 -26.33 26.70
CA LYS A 261 -8.30 -27.37 26.94
C LYS A 261 -8.91 -28.65 27.47
N ASP A 262 -9.84 -28.55 28.44
CA ASP A 262 -10.51 -29.69 29.05
C ASP A 262 -11.42 -30.42 28.04
N CYS A 263 -12.01 -29.67 27.08
CA CYS A 263 -12.79 -30.25 25.98
C CYS A 263 -11.93 -30.81 24.83
N GLY A 264 -10.62 -30.60 24.83
CA GLY A 264 -9.73 -31.08 23.78
C GLY A 264 -9.95 -30.38 22.41
N CYS A 265 -10.35 -29.10 22.43
CA CYS A 265 -10.66 -28.36 21.22
C CYS A 265 -9.40 -27.99 20.41
N ASP A 266 -9.50 -28.02 19.07
CA ASP A 266 -8.43 -27.59 18.16
C ASP A 266 -8.09 -26.10 18.31
N HIS A 267 -9.04 -25.30 18.76
CA HIS A 267 -8.87 -23.86 18.94
C HIS A 267 -8.57 -23.53 20.41
N SER A 268 -7.54 -22.71 20.62
CA SER A 268 -7.09 -22.32 21.96
C SER A 268 -7.80 -21.08 22.53
N ASP A 269 -8.57 -20.32 21.73
CA ASP A 269 -9.22 -19.06 22.16
C ASP A 269 -10.24 -18.55 21.13
N VAL A 270 -11.14 -17.62 21.57
CA VAL A 270 -11.94 -16.77 20.67
C VAL A 270 -11.10 -15.61 20.15
N LEU A 271 -11.38 -15.16 18.92
CA LEU A 271 -10.68 -14.04 18.30
C LEU A 271 -11.22 -12.70 18.82
N TYR A 272 -10.34 -11.74 19.02
CA TYR A 272 -10.75 -10.38 19.39
C TYR A 272 -11.29 -9.63 18.17
N HIS A 273 -12.45 -8.98 18.32
CA HIS A 273 -13.00 -8.12 17.29
C HIS A 273 -12.66 -6.67 17.61
N THR A 274 -11.92 -6.02 16.69
CA THR A 274 -11.75 -4.57 16.70
C THR A 274 -12.71 -3.98 15.69
N ALA A 275 -13.54 -3.04 16.10
CA ALA A 275 -14.59 -2.41 15.28
C ALA A 275 -14.05 -1.78 13.97
N VAL A 276 -12.75 -1.53 13.90
CA VAL A 276 -12.09 -0.84 12.78
C VAL A 276 -11.64 -1.76 11.65
N ARG A 277 -11.58 -3.10 11.85
CA ARG A 277 -11.05 -4.04 10.84
C ARG A 277 -12.07 -5.12 10.46
N TRP A 278 -12.87 -4.85 9.45
CA TRP A 278 -13.89 -5.75 8.89
C TRP A 278 -13.34 -7.11 8.44
N LEU A 279 -12.10 -7.19 7.97
CA LEU A 279 -11.42 -8.45 7.61
C LEU A 279 -11.34 -9.44 8.80
N SER A 280 -11.35 -8.93 10.04
CA SER A 280 -11.35 -9.77 11.24
C SER A 280 -12.73 -10.36 11.53
N LEU A 281 -13.82 -9.73 11.08
CA LEU A 281 -15.19 -10.12 11.42
C LEU A 281 -15.51 -11.53 10.90
N GLY A 282 -15.26 -11.84 9.63
CA GLY A 282 -15.49 -13.17 9.07
C GLY A 282 -14.76 -14.26 9.85
N LYS A 283 -13.50 -14.01 10.24
CA LYS A 283 -12.72 -14.93 11.08
C LYS A 283 -13.32 -15.08 12.49
N VAL A 284 -13.86 -14.01 13.07
CA VAL A 284 -14.53 -14.03 14.39
C VAL A 284 -15.82 -14.84 14.30
N LEU A 285 -16.66 -14.62 13.28
CA LEU A 285 -17.89 -15.38 13.07
C LEU A 285 -17.58 -16.88 12.91
N ARG A 286 -16.60 -17.22 12.07
CA ARG A 286 -16.14 -18.61 11.89
C ARG A 286 -15.69 -19.21 13.22
N ARG A 287 -14.87 -18.53 13.99
CA ARG A 287 -14.38 -19.01 15.29
C ARG A 287 -15.52 -19.25 16.29
N VAL A 288 -16.53 -18.37 16.31
CA VAL A 288 -17.73 -18.55 17.16
C VAL A 288 -18.56 -19.73 16.69
N TRP A 289 -18.65 -19.95 15.39
CA TRP A 289 -19.30 -21.14 14.82
C TRP A 289 -18.61 -22.43 15.24
N ASP A 290 -17.30 -22.48 15.09
CA ASP A 290 -16.49 -23.67 15.41
C ASP A 290 -16.56 -23.99 16.92
N LEU A 291 -16.61 -22.97 17.77
CA LEU A 291 -16.66 -23.09 19.24
C LEU A 291 -18.07 -22.95 19.84
N LYS A 292 -19.15 -23.07 19.03
CA LYS A 292 -20.52 -22.79 19.50
C LYS A 292 -20.95 -23.68 20.66
N THR A 293 -20.52 -24.94 20.70
CA THR A 293 -20.83 -25.91 21.76
C THR A 293 -20.17 -25.50 23.07
N GLU A 294 -18.88 -25.18 23.02
CA GLU A 294 -18.09 -24.78 24.19
C GLU A 294 -18.51 -23.40 24.71
N ILE A 295 -18.90 -22.49 23.80
CA ILE A 295 -19.47 -21.19 24.18
C ILE A 295 -20.80 -21.39 24.94
N LEU A 296 -21.69 -22.25 24.44
CA LEU A 296 -22.94 -22.57 25.14
C LEU A 296 -22.68 -23.15 26.51
N LEU A 297 -21.77 -24.12 26.65
CA LEU A 297 -21.37 -24.71 27.91
C LEU A 297 -20.81 -23.65 28.87
N PHE A 298 -19.94 -22.78 28.39
CA PHE A 298 -19.38 -21.70 29.20
C PHE A 298 -20.44 -20.72 29.69
N LEU A 299 -21.39 -20.33 28.80
CA LEU A 299 -22.52 -19.47 29.19
C LEU A 299 -23.43 -20.13 30.25
N GLU A 300 -23.63 -21.45 30.19
CA GLU A 300 -24.34 -22.21 31.24
C GLU A 300 -23.60 -22.17 32.56
N MET A 301 -22.28 -22.45 32.57
CA MET A 301 -21.44 -22.38 33.78
C MET A 301 -21.48 -20.98 34.43
N LYS A 302 -21.71 -19.93 33.62
CA LYS A 302 -21.81 -18.54 34.08
C LYS A 302 -23.22 -18.07 34.39
N GLY A 303 -24.25 -18.93 34.24
CA GLY A 303 -25.65 -18.56 34.41
C GLY A 303 -26.14 -17.50 33.41
N LYS A 304 -25.53 -17.44 32.21
CA LYS A 304 -25.79 -16.44 31.17
C LYS A 304 -26.52 -17.00 29.94
N GLN A 305 -26.97 -18.26 29.97
CA GLN A 305 -27.62 -18.92 28.84
C GLN A 305 -28.90 -18.22 28.37
N THR A 306 -29.60 -17.52 29.27
CA THR A 306 -30.84 -16.78 28.97
C THR A 306 -30.59 -15.45 28.29
N GLU A 307 -29.37 -14.90 28.38
CA GLU A 307 -29.00 -13.64 27.73
C GLU A 307 -28.71 -13.82 26.23
N TYR A 308 -28.44 -15.07 25.80
CA TYR A 308 -28.06 -15.39 24.41
C TYR A 308 -28.92 -16.54 23.82
N PRO A 309 -30.27 -16.41 23.83
CA PRO A 309 -31.17 -17.51 23.43
C PRO A 309 -31.03 -17.85 21.92
N GLN A 310 -30.54 -16.93 21.12
CA GLN A 310 -30.36 -17.09 19.68
C GLN A 310 -29.37 -18.20 19.31
N LEU A 311 -28.36 -18.49 20.13
CA LEU A 311 -27.39 -19.57 19.88
C LEU A 311 -28.02 -20.97 19.79
N ARG A 312 -29.28 -21.13 20.24
CA ARG A 312 -30.06 -22.39 20.19
C ARG A 312 -31.14 -22.36 19.08
N LYS A 313 -31.30 -21.24 18.36
CA LYS A 313 -32.32 -21.09 17.32
C LYS A 313 -31.73 -21.47 15.96
N SER A 314 -32.30 -22.48 15.31
CA SER A 314 -31.84 -22.93 13.98
C SER A 314 -31.86 -21.82 12.92
N GLU A 315 -32.87 -20.95 12.96
CA GLU A 315 -32.98 -19.82 12.03
C GLU A 315 -31.79 -18.86 12.20
N TRP A 316 -31.43 -18.49 13.42
CA TRP A 316 -30.28 -17.62 13.68
C TRP A 316 -28.96 -18.30 13.34
N LEU A 317 -28.83 -19.61 13.59
CA LEU A 317 -27.66 -20.39 13.21
C LEU A 317 -27.50 -20.47 11.71
N SER A 318 -28.59 -20.59 10.95
CA SER A 318 -28.56 -20.50 9.48
C SER A 318 -28.11 -19.13 8.99
N ASP A 319 -28.55 -18.04 9.64
CA ASP A 319 -28.10 -16.68 9.34
C ASP A 319 -26.61 -16.48 9.64
N LEU A 320 -26.14 -17.03 10.76
CA LEU A 320 -24.71 -17.02 11.11
C LEU A 320 -23.89 -17.80 10.09
N ALA A 321 -24.37 -18.98 9.65
CA ALA A 321 -23.72 -19.81 8.66
C ALA A 321 -23.61 -19.09 7.31
N PHE A 322 -24.71 -18.48 6.83
CA PHE A 322 -24.70 -17.66 5.63
C PHE A 322 -23.77 -16.45 5.74
N ALA A 323 -23.79 -15.76 6.89
CA ALA A 323 -22.89 -14.63 7.14
C ALA A 323 -21.42 -15.04 7.04
N ILE A 324 -21.05 -16.19 7.60
CA ILE A 324 -19.68 -16.72 7.50
C ILE A 324 -19.27 -16.89 6.06
N ASP A 325 -20.08 -17.61 5.27
CA ASP A 325 -19.74 -17.96 3.89
C ASP A 325 -19.65 -16.70 3.00
N ILE A 326 -20.61 -15.77 3.09
CA ILE A 326 -20.56 -14.55 2.28
C ILE A 326 -19.39 -13.63 2.69
N PHE A 327 -19.08 -13.51 3.98
CA PHE A 327 -17.91 -12.73 4.41
C PHE A 327 -16.59 -13.40 4.03
N GLU A 328 -16.51 -14.72 3.94
CA GLU A 328 -15.34 -15.42 3.41
C GLU A 328 -15.13 -15.11 1.93
N HIS A 329 -16.18 -15.16 1.11
CA HIS A 329 -16.12 -14.77 -0.30
C HIS A 329 -15.66 -13.31 -0.48
N MET A 330 -16.18 -12.39 0.35
CA MET A 330 -15.76 -10.99 0.31
C MET A 330 -14.34 -10.78 0.84
N ASN A 331 -13.90 -11.52 1.85
CA ASN A 331 -12.52 -11.46 2.33
C ASN A 331 -11.52 -12.01 1.31
N GLU A 332 -11.89 -13.06 0.55
CA GLU A 332 -11.10 -13.53 -0.58
C GLU A 332 -10.93 -12.43 -1.64
N LEU A 333 -12.04 -11.78 -2.02
CA LEU A 333 -12.00 -10.64 -2.93
C LEU A 333 -11.06 -9.55 -2.41
N ASN A 334 -11.26 -9.11 -1.17
CA ASN A 334 -10.47 -8.05 -0.55
C ASN A 334 -8.97 -8.39 -0.54
N THR A 335 -8.62 -9.64 -0.19
CA THR A 335 -7.22 -10.10 -0.19
C THR A 335 -6.61 -10.06 -1.60
N ARG A 336 -7.39 -10.40 -2.64
CA ARG A 336 -6.94 -10.35 -4.03
C ARG A 336 -6.82 -8.93 -4.59
N LEU A 337 -7.54 -7.97 -4.01
CA LEU A 337 -7.44 -6.55 -4.37
C LEU A 337 -6.25 -5.86 -3.69
N GLN A 338 -5.71 -6.43 -2.61
CA GLN A 338 -4.55 -5.90 -1.91
C GLN A 338 -3.27 -6.38 -2.58
N GLY A 339 -2.34 -5.47 -2.86
CA GLY A 339 -1.04 -5.78 -3.43
C GLY A 339 -0.32 -4.54 -3.92
N LYS A 340 1.02 -4.53 -3.77
CA LYS A 340 1.86 -3.48 -4.35
C LYS A 340 2.03 -3.75 -5.85
N GLY A 341 1.95 -2.70 -6.67
CA GLY A 341 2.21 -2.80 -8.11
C GLY A 341 1.05 -3.35 -8.94
N THR A 342 -0.12 -3.64 -8.35
CA THR A 342 -1.30 -4.09 -9.09
C THR A 342 -1.90 -2.93 -9.90
N PHE A 343 -2.24 -3.19 -11.15
CA PHE A 343 -2.85 -2.19 -12.03
C PHE A 343 -4.37 -2.10 -11.84
N ALA A 344 -4.92 -0.93 -12.15
CA ALA A 344 -6.36 -0.66 -12.02
C ALA A 344 -7.24 -1.64 -12.82
N HIS A 345 -6.81 -2.05 -14.03
CA HIS A 345 -7.54 -3.00 -14.87
C HIS A 345 -7.56 -4.42 -14.28
N GLU A 346 -6.47 -4.87 -13.63
CA GLU A 346 -6.40 -6.18 -12.96
C GLU A 346 -7.32 -6.22 -11.74
N MET A 347 -7.29 -5.16 -10.94
CA MET A 347 -8.19 -5.00 -9.79
C MET A 347 -9.65 -5.01 -10.24
N TYR A 348 -9.99 -4.25 -11.29
CA TYR A 348 -11.35 -4.21 -11.83
C TYR A 348 -11.79 -5.57 -12.41
N SER A 349 -10.90 -6.28 -13.09
CA SER A 349 -11.16 -7.65 -13.55
C SER A 349 -11.54 -8.59 -12.41
N THR A 350 -10.84 -8.46 -11.28
CA THR A 350 -11.12 -9.23 -10.05
C THR A 350 -12.51 -8.90 -9.48
N VAL A 351 -12.88 -7.61 -9.44
CA VAL A 351 -14.24 -7.18 -9.03
C VAL A 351 -15.30 -7.69 -9.99
N LYS A 352 -15.07 -7.59 -11.30
CA LYS A 352 -15.99 -8.10 -12.33
C LYS A 352 -16.24 -9.60 -12.18
N ALA A 353 -15.18 -10.38 -11.94
CA ALA A 353 -15.31 -11.80 -11.66
C ALA A 353 -16.17 -12.07 -10.42
N PHE A 354 -16.02 -11.27 -9.37
CA PHE A 354 -16.86 -11.38 -8.17
C PHE A 354 -18.32 -11.00 -8.44
N GLN A 355 -18.58 -9.96 -9.21
CA GLN A 355 -19.96 -9.60 -9.63
C GLN A 355 -20.64 -10.75 -10.40
N VAL A 356 -19.89 -11.48 -11.25
CA VAL A 356 -20.41 -12.66 -11.93
C VAL A 356 -20.70 -13.81 -10.94
N LYS A 357 -19.84 -13.99 -9.92
CA LYS A 357 -20.11 -14.95 -8.83
C LYS A 357 -21.39 -14.58 -8.07
N LEU A 358 -21.63 -13.30 -7.75
CA LEU A 358 -22.86 -12.86 -7.08
C LEU A 358 -24.11 -13.19 -7.90
N LYS A 359 -24.09 -13.00 -9.23
CA LYS A 359 -25.18 -13.41 -10.12
C LYS A 359 -25.44 -14.91 -10.07
N LEU A 360 -24.37 -15.72 -10.06
CA LEU A 360 -24.47 -17.17 -9.90
C LEU A 360 -25.10 -17.54 -8.56
N PHE A 361 -24.62 -16.94 -7.47
CA PHE A 361 -25.12 -17.20 -6.12
C PHE A 361 -26.60 -16.83 -5.99
N SER A 362 -27.02 -15.65 -6.48
CA SER A 362 -28.42 -15.21 -6.46
C SER A 362 -29.32 -16.21 -7.21
N ARG A 363 -28.92 -16.63 -8.43
CA ARG A 363 -29.65 -17.63 -9.21
C ARG A 363 -29.76 -18.98 -8.51
N GLN A 364 -28.68 -19.48 -7.92
CA GLN A 364 -28.68 -20.77 -7.24
C GLN A 364 -29.51 -20.73 -5.95
N LEU A 365 -29.36 -19.70 -5.14
CA LEU A 365 -30.15 -19.52 -3.93
C LEU A 365 -31.65 -19.41 -4.24
N SER A 366 -32.06 -18.77 -5.35
CA SER A 366 -33.46 -18.73 -5.77
C SER A 366 -34.06 -20.12 -6.10
N GLN A 367 -33.19 -21.09 -6.35
CA GLN A 367 -33.54 -22.51 -6.62
C GLN A 367 -33.30 -23.41 -5.40
N ASN A 368 -33.03 -22.84 -4.21
CA ASN A 368 -32.61 -23.56 -3.00
C ASN A 368 -31.32 -24.37 -3.16
N ILE A 369 -30.43 -23.98 -4.07
CA ILE A 369 -29.11 -24.59 -4.27
C ILE A 369 -28.09 -23.78 -3.45
N ILE A 370 -27.44 -24.43 -2.48
CA ILE A 370 -26.52 -23.80 -1.51
C ILE A 370 -25.07 -24.28 -1.62
N THR A 371 -24.71 -24.94 -2.72
CA THR A 371 -23.38 -25.58 -2.95
C THR A 371 -22.19 -24.66 -2.71
N HIS A 372 -22.34 -23.34 -2.92
CA HIS A 372 -21.27 -22.37 -2.70
C HIS A 372 -21.28 -21.73 -1.31
N PHE A 373 -22.09 -22.25 -0.41
CA PHE A 373 -22.22 -21.82 0.98
C PHE A 373 -22.03 -23.02 1.92
N PRO A 374 -20.77 -23.49 2.08
CA PRO A 374 -20.48 -24.77 2.73
C PRO A 374 -20.88 -24.79 4.21
N THR A 375 -20.80 -23.64 4.92
CA THR A 375 -21.27 -23.57 6.30
C THR A 375 -22.80 -23.63 6.37
N LEU A 376 -23.47 -22.93 5.48
CA LEU A 376 -24.92 -22.96 5.35
C LEU A 376 -25.43 -24.37 4.96
N GLU A 377 -24.66 -25.10 4.15
CA GLU A 377 -24.98 -26.46 3.72
C GLU A 377 -25.06 -27.42 4.91
N THR A 378 -24.28 -27.20 5.97
CA THR A 378 -24.38 -28.00 7.20
C THR A 378 -25.74 -27.86 7.90
N MET A 379 -26.49 -26.81 7.56
CA MET A 379 -27.82 -26.51 8.11
C MET A 379 -28.96 -26.87 7.11
N ALA A 380 -28.67 -27.51 5.98
CA ALA A 380 -29.60 -27.74 4.88
C ALA A 380 -30.95 -28.38 5.32
N SER A 381 -30.91 -29.33 6.26
CA SER A 381 -32.12 -29.98 6.80
C SER A 381 -33.03 -29.06 7.63
N GLN A 382 -32.57 -27.87 8.01
CA GLN A 382 -33.29 -26.91 8.86
C GLN A 382 -33.72 -25.66 8.07
N ILE A 383 -33.30 -25.53 6.81
CA ILE A 383 -33.60 -24.39 5.94
C ILE A 383 -34.86 -24.70 5.12
N MET A 384 -35.93 -23.94 5.36
CA MET A 384 -37.18 -24.07 4.60
C MET A 384 -37.15 -23.27 3.29
N SER A 385 -36.47 -22.12 3.25
CA SER A 385 -36.37 -21.24 2.10
C SER A 385 -35.08 -20.42 2.15
N THR A 386 -34.45 -20.22 0.98
CA THR A 386 -33.26 -19.37 0.81
C THR A 386 -33.61 -17.98 0.24
N GLU A 387 -34.89 -17.63 0.15
CA GLU A 387 -35.38 -16.37 -0.44
C GLU A 387 -34.76 -15.13 0.21
N LYS A 388 -34.63 -15.08 1.55
CA LYS A 388 -33.99 -13.98 2.26
C LYS A 388 -32.53 -13.79 1.86
N TYR A 389 -31.79 -14.89 1.65
CA TYR A 389 -30.39 -14.86 1.22
C TYR A 389 -30.27 -14.43 -0.24
N THR A 390 -31.19 -14.87 -1.10
CA THR A 390 -31.30 -14.41 -2.48
C THR A 390 -31.46 -12.89 -2.55
N ASN A 391 -32.35 -12.33 -1.73
CA ASN A 391 -32.58 -10.87 -1.65
C ASN A 391 -31.34 -10.13 -1.18
N MET A 392 -30.62 -10.66 -0.17
CA MET A 392 -29.36 -10.08 0.32
C MET A 392 -28.26 -10.09 -0.75
N ILE A 393 -28.09 -11.19 -1.49
CA ILE A 393 -27.10 -11.27 -2.58
C ILE A 393 -27.48 -10.33 -3.73
N SER A 394 -28.76 -10.21 -4.07
CA SER A 394 -29.23 -9.28 -5.10
C SER A 394 -29.00 -7.82 -4.71
N ALA A 395 -29.22 -7.47 -3.42
CA ALA A 395 -28.89 -6.15 -2.90
C ALA A 395 -27.37 -5.87 -2.99
N LEU A 396 -26.54 -6.85 -2.66
CA LEU A 396 -25.09 -6.75 -2.76
C LEU A 396 -24.65 -6.58 -4.22
N GLU A 397 -25.22 -7.33 -5.16
CA GLU A 397 -24.95 -7.21 -6.60
C GLU A 397 -25.25 -5.79 -7.11
N ASN A 398 -26.41 -5.23 -6.75
CA ASN A 398 -26.80 -3.88 -7.12
C ASN A 398 -25.84 -2.83 -6.54
N GLU A 399 -25.43 -3.00 -5.29
CA GLU A 399 -24.49 -2.08 -4.64
C GLU A 399 -23.11 -2.14 -5.29
N PHE A 400 -22.62 -3.33 -5.67
CA PHE A 400 -21.38 -3.47 -6.46
C PHE A 400 -21.51 -2.75 -7.82
N ALA A 401 -22.60 -2.94 -8.54
CA ALA A 401 -22.82 -2.25 -9.82
C ALA A 401 -22.81 -0.72 -9.66
N ARG A 402 -23.44 -0.20 -8.61
CA ARG A 402 -23.51 1.24 -8.32
C ARG A 402 -22.14 1.82 -7.95
N ARG A 403 -21.41 1.15 -7.06
CA ARG A 403 -20.16 1.68 -6.52
C ARG A 403 -19.00 1.61 -7.49
N PHE A 404 -18.97 0.63 -8.38
CA PHE A 404 -17.89 0.45 -9.36
C PHE A 404 -18.23 1.07 -10.73
N ALA A 405 -19.22 1.97 -10.81
CA ALA A 405 -19.62 2.65 -12.04
C ALA A 405 -18.49 3.47 -12.69
N ASP A 406 -17.59 4.05 -11.89
CA ASP A 406 -16.45 4.81 -12.41
C ASP A 406 -15.46 3.92 -13.15
N PHE A 407 -15.19 2.72 -12.63
CA PHE A 407 -14.36 1.72 -13.31
C PHE A 407 -15.07 1.15 -14.55
N GLN A 408 -16.39 1.02 -14.49
CA GLN A 408 -17.18 0.49 -15.62
C GLN A 408 -17.10 1.39 -16.85
N LYS A 409 -16.95 2.71 -16.70
CA LYS A 409 -16.74 3.64 -17.82
C LYS A 409 -15.46 3.32 -18.60
N LEU A 410 -14.46 2.73 -17.95
CA LEU A 410 -13.18 2.33 -18.54
C LEU A 410 -13.17 0.85 -18.99
N ALA A 411 -14.28 0.12 -18.86
CA ALA A 411 -14.31 -1.34 -19.05
C ALA A 411 -13.92 -1.78 -20.45
N ALA A 412 -14.29 -1.03 -21.50
CA ALA A 412 -13.92 -1.33 -22.88
C ALA A 412 -12.41 -1.14 -23.09
N GLU A 413 -11.85 -0.02 -22.64
CA GLU A 413 -10.41 0.26 -22.72
C GLU A 413 -9.61 -0.76 -21.89
N PHE A 414 -10.08 -1.15 -20.69
CA PHE A 414 -9.46 -2.20 -19.86
C PHE A 414 -9.47 -3.57 -20.55
N ALA A 415 -10.54 -3.91 -21.26
CA ALA A 415 -10.62 -5.16 -22.03
C ALA A 415 -9.60 -5.18 -23.16
N ILE A 416 -9.46 -4.09 -23.91
CA ILE A 416 -8.44 -3.94 -24.96
C ILE A 416 -7.05 -4.05 -24.34
N LEU A 417 -6.78 -3.33 -23.24
CA LEU A 417 -5.48 -3.36 -22.59
C LEU A 417 -5.08 -4.79 -22.18
N SER A 418 -6.02 -5.53 -21.55
CA SER A 418 -5.77 -6.86 -20.99
C SER A 418 -5.79 -7.98 -22.03
N SER A 419 -6.51 -7.83 -23.12
CA SER A 419 -6.76 -8.90 -24.10
C SER A 419 -6.93 -8.35 -25.53
N PRO A 420 -5.94 -7.61 -26.05
CA PRO A 420 -6.07 -6.93 -27.33
C PRO A 420 -6.32 -7.88 -28.51
N PHE A 421 -5.83 -9.11 -28.46
CA PHE A 421 -5.95 -10.11 -29.52
C PHE A 421 -7.30 -10.86 -29.55
N THR A 422 -8.12 -10.73 -28.52
CA THR A 422 -9.43 -11.39 -28.41
C THR A 422 -10.59 -10.43 -28.24
N THR A 423 -10.31 -9.15 -28.07
CA THR A 423 -11.34 -8.11 -27.94
C THR A 423 -11.97 -7.85 -29.31
N ASP A 424 -13.31 -7.78 -29.32
CA ASP A 424 -14.08 -7.44 -30.51
C ASP A 424 -13.79 -5.98 -30.89
N PHE A 425 -13.17 -5.78 -32.05
CA PHE A 425 -12.77 -4.46 -32.55
C PHE A 425 -13.98 -3.58 -32.89
N GLU A 426 -15.14 -4.15 -33.24
CA GLU A 426 -16.35 -3.37 -33.52
C GLU A 426 -16.90 -2.68 -32.26
N LYS A 427 -16.60 -3.21 -31.07
CA LYS A 427 -16.97 -2.61 -29.78
C LYS A 427 -15.90 -1.70 -29.18
N ALA A 428 -14.74 -1.62 -29.83
CA ALA A 428 -13.68 -0.70 -29.42
C ALA A 428 -14.05 0.76 -29.78
N PRO A 429 -13.53 1.75 -29.02
CA PRO A 429 -13.61 3.15 -29.44
C PRO A 429 -13.08 3.35 -30.86
N ASP A 430 -13.77 4.15 -31.68
CA ASP A 430 -13.49 4.34 -33.10
C ASP A 430 -12.01 4.62 -33.40
N ALA A 431 -11.38 5.44 -32.57
CA ALA A 431 -9.97 5.79 -32.72
C ALA A 431 -8.98 4.60 -32.56
N LEU A 432 -9.43 3.49 -31.98
CA LEU A 432 -8.62 2.30 -31.71
C LEU A 432 -8.88 1.16 -32.70
N GLN A 433 -10.01 1.18 -33.43
CA GLN A 433 -10.47 0.04 -34.21
C GLN A 433 -9.45 -0.40 -35.27
N LEU A 434 -8.96 0.52 -36.09
CA LEU A 434 -8.02 0.18 -37.16
C LEU A 434 -6.67 -0.32 -36.63
N GLU A 435 -6.14 0.34 -35.59
CA GLU A 435 -4.90 -0.11 -34.96
C GLU A 435 -5.08 -1.50 -34.29
N LEU A 436 -6.27 -1.78 -33.74
CA LEU A 436 -6.58 -3.05 -33.09
C LEU A 436 -6.67 -4.18 -34.14
N ILE A 437 -7.28 -3.93 -35.31
CA ILE A 437 -7.31 -4.89 -36.43
C ILE A 437 -5.87 -5.20 -36.89
N ASP A 438 -5.06 -4.17 -37.13
CA ASP A 438 -3.66 -4.35 -37.52
C ASP A 438 -2.86 -5.15 -36.49
N LEU A 439 -3.12 -4.89 -35.19
CA LEU A 439 -2.48 -5.60 -34.09
C LEU A 439 -2.88 -7.07 -34.07
N GLN A 440 -4.18 -7.36 -34.21
CA GLN A 440 -4.73 -8.74 -34.16
C GLN A 440 -4.27 -9.61 -35.34
N CYS A 441 -3.96 -8.99 -36.47
CA CYS A 441 -3.43 -9.69 -37.65
C CYS A 441 -1.92 -9.93 -37.59
N ASP A 442 -1.21 -9.37 -36.60
CA ASP A 442 0.24 -9.51 -36.45
C ASP A 442 0.59 -10.68 -35.51
N SER A 443 1.03 -11.81 -36.08
CA SER A 443 1.39 -13.00 -35.31
C SER A 443 2.61 -12.78 -34.41
N THR A 444 3.56 -11.96 -34.81
CA THR A 444 4.77 -11.65 -34.03
C THR A 444 4.41 -10.87 -32.77
N LEU A 445 3.55 -9.86 -32.90
CA LEU A 445 3.08 -9.08 -31.76
C LEU A 445 2.23 -9.93 -30.80
N LYS A 446 1.49 -10.93 -31.32
CA LYS A 446 0.75 -11.88 -30.50
C LYS A 446 1.68 -12.75 -29.65
N GLU A 447 2.79 -13.23 -30.20
CA GLU A 447 3.80 -13.97 -29.44
C GLU A 447 4.47 -13.11 -28.36
N ILE A 448 4.82 -11.86 -28.70
CA ILE A 448 5.38 -10.92 -27.71
C ILE A 448 4.40 -10.68 -26.56
N PHE A 449 3.11 -10.52 -26.85
CA PHE A 449 2.07 -10.32 -25.82
C PHE A 449 1.95 -11.51 -24.86
N GLN A 450 2.20 -12.73 -25.34
CA GLN A 450 2.14 -13.94 -24.51
C GLN A 450 3.37 -14.12 -23.60
N THR A 451 4.50 -13.53 -23.96
CA THR A 451 5.79 -13.76 -23.30
C THR A 451 6.26 -12.58 -22.43
N GLU A 452 5.87 -11.37 -22.77
CA GLU A 452 6.30 -10.18 -22.06
C GLU A 452 5.23 -9.63 -21.13
N SER A 453 5.66 -8.80 -20.14
CA SER A 453 4.74 -8.04 -19.30
C SER A 453 4.01 -6.97 -20.11
N ILE A 454 2.82 -6.57 -19.64
CA ILE A 454 1.92 -5.67 -20.35
C ILE A 454 2.58 -4.32 -20.68
N ASP A 455 3.35 -3.77 -19.76
CA ASP A 455 4.09 -2.52 -19.94
C ASP A 455 5.16 -2.64 -21.02
N LYS A 456 5.92 -3.74 -21.05
CA LYS A 456 6.91 -4.03 -22.08
C LYS A 456 6.29 -4.30 -23.45
N PHE A 457 5.15 -5.01 -23.47
CA PHE A 457 4.42 -5.25 -24.71
C PHE A 457 4.01 -3.93 -25.37
N TYR A 458 3.32 -3.04 -24.64
CA TYR A 458 2.92 -1.75 -25.19
C TYR A 458 4.11 -0.83 -25.50
N ALA A 459 5.22 -0.97 -24.78
CA ALA A 459 6.47 -0.29 -25.11
C ALA A 459 7.06 -0.74 -26.45
N SER A 460 6.90 -2.01 -26.82
CA SER A 460 7.44 -2.61 -28.06
C SER A 460 6.65 -2.20 -29.32
N LEU A 461 5.42 -1.71 -29.18
CA LEU A 461 4.59 -1.30 -30.32
C LEU A 461 5.20 -0.10 -31.04
N ASN A 462 5.19 -0.14 -32.37
CA ASN A 462 5.67 0.95 -33.21
C ASN A 462 4.83 2.22 -32.96
N GLU A 463 5.49 3.34 -32.64
CA GLU A 463 4.86 4.60 -32.23
C GLU A 463 3.98 5.24 -33.29
N SER A 464 4.39 5.16 -34.57
CA SER A 464 3.61 5.76 -35.65
C SER A 464 2.44 4.88 -36.09
N LYS A 465 2.56 3.54 -35.99
CA LYS A 465 1.53 2.60 -36.42
C LYS A 465 0.46 2.39 -35.34
N PHE A 466 0.82 2.43 -34.05
CA PHE A 466 -0.04 2.11 -32.92
C PHE A 466 -0.12 3.27 -31.90
N ALA A 467 -0.18 4.51 -32.42
CA ALA A 467 -0.15 5.73 -31.61
C ALA A 467 -1.29 5.81 -30.59
N ASN A 468 -2.52 5.46 -31.01
CA ASN A 468 -3.71 5.53 -30.13
C ASN A 468 -3.73 4.40 -29.12
N LEU A 469 -3.32 3.17 -29.48
CA LEU A 469 -3.19 2.05 -28.55
C LEU A 469 -2.13 2.35 -27.49
N ARG A 470 -0.97 2.91 -27.87
CA ARG A 470 0.06 3.34 -26.90
C ARG A 470 -0.45 4.44 -25.99
N LYS A 471 -1.16 5.44 -26.52
CA LYS A 471 -1.76 6.53 -25.74
C LYS A 471 -2.79 6.00 -24.73
N MET A 472 -3.66 5.08 -25.17
CA MET A 472 -4.63 4.40 -24.29
C MET A 472 -3.89 3.62 -23.19
N ALA A 473 -2.89 2.80 -23.54
CA ALA A 473 -2.13 2.02 -22.59
C ALA A 473 -1.40 2.91 -21.57
N THR A 474 -0.76 4.00 -22.01
CA THR A 474 -0.12 4.99 -21.13
C THR A 474 -1.12 5.58 -20.14
N LYS A 475 -2.32 5.96 -20.61
CA LYS A 475 -3.40 6.50 -19.79
C LYS A 475 -3.88 5.50 -18.72
N LEU A 476 -4.02 4.22 -19.07
CA LEU A 476 -4.58 3.20 -18.17
C LEU A 476 -3.55 2.63 -17.20
N LEU A 477 -2.31 2.44 -17.62
CA LEU A 477 -1.25 1.90 -16.77
C LEU A 477 -0.79 2.88 -15.69
N VAL A 478 -1.01 4.17 -15.90
CA VAL A 478 -0.69 5.18 -14.89
C VAL A 478 -1.74 5.28 -13.78
N LEU A 479 -2.96 4.73 -13.97
CA LEU A 479 -4.04 4.84 -12.99
C LEU A 479 -3.72 4.08 -11.70
N PHE A 480 -3.97 4.72 -10.57
CA PHE A 480 -4.11 4.01 -9.30
C PHE A 480 -5.52 3.40 -9.21
N GLY A 481 -5.62 2.10 -8.99
CA GLY A 481 -6.90 1.42 -8.71
C GLY A 481 -7.31 1.53 -7.25
N SER A 482 -6.36 1.80 -6.34
CA SER A 482 -6.60 1.90 -4.90
C SER A 482 -5.64 2.86 -4.22
N THR A 483 -5.97 3.24 -2.98
CA THR A 483 -5.10 3.96 -2.04
C THR A 483 -4.37 3.00 -1.09
N TYR A 484 -4.25 1.72 -1.43
CA TYR A 484 -3.64 0.70 -0.57
C TYR A 484 -2.21 1.02 -0.15
N ILE A 485 -1.45 1.66 -1.05
CA ILE A 485 -0.09 2.12 -0.73
C ILE A 485 -0.10 3.18 0.39
N CYS A 486 -1.12 4.05 0.44
CA CYS A 486 -1.30 5.00 1.53
C CYS A 486 -1.62 4.28 2.84
N GLU A 487 -2.54 3.30 2.83
CA GLU A 487 -2.91 2.51 4.01
C GLU A 487 -1.71 1.76 4.60
N GLN A 488 -0.88 1.13 3.74
CA GLN A 488 0.36 0.49 4.17
C GLN A 488 1.35 1.50 4.77
N THR A 489 1.42 2.69 4.18
CA THR A 489 2.30 3.76 4.65
C THR A 489 1.82 4.32 5.99
N PHE A 490 0.52 4.50 6.21
CA PHE A 490 -0.04 4.84 7.52
C PHE A 490 0.25 3.76 8.57
N SER A 491 0.16 2.48 8.19
CA SER A 491 0.55 1.39 9.09
C SER A 491 2.03 1.50 9.51
N THR A 492 2.91 1.84 8.57
CA THR A 492 4.34 2.11 8.81
C THR A 492 4.53 3.38 9.67
N MET A 493 3.75 4.42 9.43
CA MET A 493 3.75 5.64 10.25
C MET A 493 3.42 5.33 11.71
N ASN A 494 2.39 4.54 11.97
CA ASN A 494 1.97 4.16 13.32
C ASN A 494 3.02 3.30 14.05
N ILE A 495 3.84 2.51 13.33
CA ILE A 495 4.98 1.80 13.91
C ILE A 495 6.07 2.79 14.31
N ASN A 496 6.37 3.77 13.45
CA ASN A 496 7.43 4.76 13.68
C ASN A 496 7.02 5.81 14.70
N LYS A 497 5.81 6.40 14.59
CA LYS A 497 5.24 7.39 15.51
C LYS A 497 4.26 6.70 16.46
N SER A 498 4.77 6.10 17.53
CA SER A 498 4.00 5.37 18.55
C SER A 498 4.11 6.09 19.90
N LYS A 499 3.31 5.67 20.91
CA LYS A 499 3.39 6.22 22.28
C LYS A 499 4.80 6.21 22.87
N LEU A 500 5.65 5.29 22.43
CA LEU A 500 7.06 5.21 22.86
C LEU A 500 8.00 6.08 22.00
N ARG A 501 7.52 6.64 20.88
CA ARG A 501 8.27 7.42 19.90
C ARG A 501 7.52 8.68 19.45
N SER A 502 6.78 9.31 20.34
CA SER A 502 5.95 10.49 20.04
C SER A 502 6.75 11.75 19.64
N ASN A 503 8.03 11.82 19.98
CA ASN A 503 8.88 13.00 19.72
C ASN A 503 9.49 13.07 18.31
N LEU A 504 9.03 12.25 17.34
CA LEU A 504 9.46 12.36 15.95
C LEU A 504 8.78 13.57 15.30
N THR A 505 9.57 14.44 14.67
CA THR A 505 9.03 15.53 13.86
C THR A 505 8.43 15.00 12.57
N ASP A 506 7.49 15.75 11.97
CA ASP A 506 6.86 15.37 10.70
C ASP A 506 7.91 15.17 9.59
N VAL A 507 8.98 15.97 9.57
CA VAL A 507 10.10 15.81 8.62
C VAL A 507 10.77 14.44 8.78
N HIS A 508 11.09 14.03 10.00
CA HIS A 508 11.68 12.71 10.24
C HIS A 508 10.72 11.57 9.88
N VAL A 509 9.41 11.74 10.16
CA VAL A 509 8.39 10.75 9.79
C VAL A 509 8.34 10.62 8.28
N GLN A 510 8.24 11.74 7.54
CA GLN A 510 8.22 11.72 6.08
C GLN A 510 9.47 11.05 5.50
N SER A 511 10.67 11.36 6.02
CA SER A 511 11.92 10.75 5.58
C SER A 511 11.92 9.21 5.78
N LEU A 512 11.45 8.74 6.94
CA LEU A 512 11.31 7.32 7.23
C LEU A 512 10.30 6.65 6.28
N LEU A 513 9.16 7.29 6.03
CA LEU A 513 8.12 6.78 5.15
C LEU A 513 8.62 6.70 3.70
N ARG A 514 9.27 7.76 3.19
CA ARG A 514 9.85 7.73 1.84
C ARG A 514 10.86 6.61 1.67
N ILE A 515 11.79 6.47 2.61
CA ILE A 515 12.79 5.39 2.56
C ILE A 515 12.12 4.02 2.62
N SER A 516 11.13 3.82 3.48
CA SER A 516 10.46 2.52 3.65
C SER A 516 9.65 2.10 2.42
N THR A 517 9.02 3.05 1.71
CA THR A 517 8.12 2.80 0.59
C THR A 517 8.80 2.83 -0.77
N SER A 518 9.91 3.59 -0.91
CA SER A 518 10.60 3.78 -2.18
C SER A 518 11.23 2.50 -2.72
N ASP A 519 11.10 2.28 -4.03
CA ASP A 519 11.83 1.26 -4.78
C ASP A 519 13.16 1.78 -5.35
N MET A 520 13.40 3.10 -5.25
CA MET A 520 14.67 3.70 -5.63
C MET A 520 15.76 3.37 -4.61
N GLN A 521 16.98 3.17 -5.10
CA GLN A 521 18.14 2.95 -4.23
C GLN A 521 18.88 4.26 -3.99
N PRO A 522 19.26 4.57 -2.75
CA PRO A 522 20.09 5.74 -2.45
C PRO A 522 21.44 5.70 -3.17
N GLN A 523 21.88 6.84 -3.64
CA GLN A 523 23.18 7.00 -4.30
C GLN A 523 24.28 7.19 -3.25
N PHE A 524 24.59 6.14 -2.47
CA PHE A 524 25.51 6.20 -1.33
C PHE A 524 26.85 6.82 -1.66
N LYS A 525 27.43 6.53 -2.83
CA LYS A 525 28.71 7.12 -3.24
C LYS A 525 28.60 8.66 -3.32
N GLN A 526 27.56 9.16 -3.96
CA GLN A 526 27.31 10.61 -4.09
C GLN A 526 27.02 11.26 -2.73
N LEU A 527 26.29 10.57 -1.87
CA LEU A 527 26.02 11.02 -0.51
C LEU A 527 27.33 11.17 0.30
N VAL A 528 28.23 10.22 0.22
CA VAL A 528 29.54 10.27 0.89
C VAL A 528 30.39 11.40 0.33
N ASP A 529 30.50 11.53 -1.00
CA ASP A 529 31.27 12.57 -1.65
C ASP A 529 30.78 13.99 -1.28
N ASN A 530 29.48 14.17 -1.09
CA ASN A 530 28.90 15.44 -0.66
C ASN A 530 29.15 15.75 0.83
N PHE A 531 29.25 14.72 1.68
CA PHE A 531 29.54 14.86 3.11
C PHE A 531 31.01 15.18 3.39
N ASP A 532 31.93 14.71 2.54
CA ASP A 532 33.37 14.96 2.67
C ASP A 532 33.79 16.35 2.16
N ARG A 533 32.88 17.14 1.58
CA ARG A 533 33.16 18.55 1.23
C ARG A 533 33.03 19.40 2.49
N PRO A 534 34.06 20.23 2.84
CA PRO A 534 33.92 21.18 3.92
C PRO A 534 32.76 22.13 3.60
N GLN A 535 31.72 22.12 4.44
CA GLN A 535 30.70 23.15 4.36
C GLN A 535 31.36 24.49 4.69
N MET A 536 31.49 25.36 3.70
CA MET A 536 31.85 26.75 3.96
C MET A 536 30.73 27.35 4.81
N SER A 537 31.04 27.62 6.07
CA SER A 537 30.15 28.42 6.92
C SER A 537 30.08 29.83 6.32
N HIS A 538 28.91 30.18 5.79
CA HIS A 538 28.52 31.55 5.48
C HIS A 538 27.96 32.21 6.74
#